data_93fa66bf67a6f8b0a90e4406da8c25ec
#
_entry.id   93fa66bf67a6f8b0a90e4406da8c25ec
#
_cell.length_a   1.000
_cell.length_b   1.000
_cell.length_c   1.000
_cell.angle_alpha   90.00
_cell.angle_beta   90.00
_cell.angle_gamma   90.00
#
_symmetry.space_group_name_H-M   'P 1'
#
loop_
_entity.id
_entity.type
_entity.pdbx_description
1 polymer ?
#
loop_
_entity_poly.entity_id
_entity_poly.type
_entity_poly.pdbx_seq_one_letter_code
_entity_poly.pdbx_strand_id
1 'polypeptide(L)'
;MNNTIPISLKTANEYVTAYHRHHKAVRGCKFCIALTNENNEIVGVAICGRPVSRYLDDGKTLEINRLCTDGYRNACSRLYGACARIAKEMGYRKIITYILESENGASLKASNFVCEGTAGGKIWTGKRHRDNGVPQEMKTRWVKEL
;
A
#
# COMPACT_ATOMS: atom_id res chain seq x y z
N MET A 1 4.03 -0.56 23.78
CA MET A 1 4.75 -1.23 22.70
C MET A 1 3.82 -1.36 21.50
N ASN A 2 4.30 -0.93 20.33
CA ASN A 2 3.46 -0.96 19.12
C ASN A 2 3.43 -2.38 18.57
N ASN A 3 2.24 -2.87 18.24
CA ASN A 3 2.06 -4.20 17.71
C ASN A 3 1.46 -4.17 16.32
N THR A 4 1.92 -5.09 15.48
CA THR A 4 1.29 -5.38 14.20
C THR A 4 0.31 -6.52 14.42
N ILE A 5 -0.95 -6.32 14.04
CA ILE A 5 -2.01 -7.32 14.23
C ILE A 5 -2.72 -7.60 12.89
N PRO A 6 -3.27 -8.81 12.74
CA PRO A 6 -4.13 -9.08 11.59
C PRO A 6 -5.49 -8.39 11.78
N ILE A 7 -6.06 -7.92 10.68
CA ILE A 7 -7.41 -7.35 10.69
C ILE A 7 -8.18 -7.84 9.46
N SER A 8 -9.50 -7.72 9.51
CA SER A 8 -10.33 -8.05 8.37
C SER A 8 -10.22 -6.98 7.28
N LEU A 9 -10.52 -7.35 6.05
CA LEU A 9 -10.58 -6.39 4.94
C LEU A 9 -11.63 -5.32 5.22
N LYS A 10 -12.75 -5.69 5.82
CA LYS A 10 -13.80 -4.74 6.21
C LYS A 10 -13.25 -3.65 7.13
N THR A 11 -12.56 -4.06 8.19
CA THR A 11 -11.96 -3.12 9.15
C THR A 11 -10.93 -2.23 8.47
N ALA A 12 -10.09 -2.81 7.62
CA ALA A 12 -9.07 -2.05 6.90
C ALA A 12 -9.71 -1.01 5.97
N ASN A 13 -10.74 -1.40 5.21
CA ASN A 13 -11.45 -0.49 4.31
C ASN A 13 -12.15 0.64 5.07
N GLU A 14 -12.72 0.36 6.23
CA GLU A 14 -13.33 1.38 7.07
C GLU A 14 -12.29 2.43 7.51
N TYR A 15 -11.12 1.97 7.92
CA TYR A 15 -10.04 2.87 8.31
C TYR A 15 -9.57 3.74 7.13
N VAL A 16 -9.34 3.12 5.97
CA VAL A 16 -8.91 3.85 4.77
C VAL A 16 -9.94 4.88 4.36
N THR A 17 -11.22 4.53 4.39
CA THR A 17 -12.30 5.46 4.05
C THR A 17 -12.35 6.66 5.00
N ALA A 18 -12.09 6.42 6.28
CA ALA A 18 -12.10 7.49 7.30
C ALA A 18 -10.94 8.46 7.14
N TYR A 19 -9.74 7.97 6.77
CA TYR A 19 -8.51 8.77 6.75
C TYR A 19 -8.04 9.15 5.34
N HIS A 20 -8.45 8.40 4.32
CA HIS A 20 -8.07 8.66 2.93
C HIS A 20 -9.32 8.66 2.04
N ARG A 21 -10.01 9.78 2.02
CA ARG A 21 -11.29 9.94 1.31
C ARG A 21 -11.22 9.72 -0.20
N HIS A 22 -10.02 9.77 -0.76
CA HIS A 22 -9.83 9.68 -2.21
C HIS A 22 -9.65 8.24 -2.71
N HIS A 23 -9.57 7.27 -1.81
CA HIS A 23 -9.38 5.88 -2.19
C HIS A 23 -10.67 5.10 -2.03
N LYS A 24 -11.01 4.33 -3.05
CA LYS A 24 -12.13 3.41 -2.98
C LYS A 24 -11.76 2.20 -2.11
N ALA A 25 -12.77 1.57 -1.54
CA ALA A 25 -12.60 0.32 -0.84
C ALA A 25 -12.01 -0.75 -1.76
N VAL A 26 -11.09 -1.55 -1.23
CA VAL A 26 -10.51 -2.68 -1.94
C VAL A 26 -11.49 -3.86 -1.85
N ARG A 27 -11.71 -4.55 -2.97
CA ARG A 27 -12.68 -5.64 -3.05
C ARG A 27 -12.15 -6.98 -2.58
N GLY A 28 -10.84 -7.18 -2.58
CA GLY A 28 -10.22 -8.42 -2.13
C GLY A 28 -8.78 -8.18 -1.75
N CYS A 29 -8.22 -9.11 -0.99
CA CYS A 29 -6.84 -9.00 -0.53
C CYS A 29 -6.25 -10.37 -0.28
N LYS A 30 -4.93 -10.40 -0.12
CA LYS A 30 -4.23 -11.58 0.40
C LYS A 30 -4.15 -11.52 1.91
N PHE A 31 -3.87 -10.33 2.47
CA PHE A 31 -3.92 -10.09 3.91
C PHE A 31 -4.07 -8.61 4.19
N CYS A 32 -4.55 -8.32 5.39
CA CYS A 32 -4.60 -6.97 5.94
C CYS A 32 -3.98 -6.97 7.32
N ILE A 33 -3.24 -5.91 7.63
CA ILE A 33 -2.63 -5.73 8.95
C ILE A 33 -2.90 -4.32 9.46
N ALA A 34 -2.86 -4.18 10.77
CA ALA A 34 -2.92 -2.89 11.43
C ALA A 34 -1.72 -2.74 12.36
N LEU A 35 -1.29 -1.51 12.54
CA LEU A 35 -0.35 -1.13 13.58
C LEU A 35 -1.15 -0.51 14.71
N THR A 36 -0.91 -0.97 15.95
CA THR A 36 -1.57 -0.42 17.13
C THR A 36 -0.55 0.32 18.00
N ASN A 37 -1.05 1.31 18.73
CA ASN A 37 -0.25 2.03 19.72
C ASN A 37 -0.28 1.32 21.07
N GLU A 38 0.26 1.96 22.10
CA GLU A 38 0.33 1.42 23.45
C GLU A 38 -1.04 1.18 24.09
N ASN A 39 -2.05 1.90 23.62
CA ASN A 39 -3.43 1.78 24.10
C ASN A 39 -4.27 0.83 23.25
N ASN A 40 -3.64 0.03 22.39
CA ASN A 40 -4.29 -0.89 21.45
C ASN A 40 -5.21 -0.19 20.43
N GLU A 41 -4.96 1.08 20.17
CA GLU A 41 -5.69 1.81 19.15
C GLU A 41 -4.99 1.65 17.80
N ILE A 42 -5.78 1.50 16.73
CA ILE A 42 -5.23 1.39 15.37
C ILE A 42 -4.71 2.76 14.94
N VAL A 43 -3.44 2.82 14.59
CA VAL A 43 -2.77 4.04 14.10
C VAL A 43 -2.37 3.94 12.64
N GLY A 44 -2.54 2.79 12.03
CA GLY A 44 -2.31 2.59 10.62
C GLY A 44 -2.74 1.23 10.15
N VAL A 45 -3.02 1.11 8.86
CA VAL A 45 -3.41 -0.16 8.24
C VAL A 45 -2.70 -0.33 6.90
N ALA A 46 -2.54 -1.57 6.50
CA ALA A 46 -2.06 -1.92 5.16
C ALA A 46 -2.93 -3.03 4.59
N ILE A 47 -3.28 -2.91 3.32
CA ILE A 47 -4.02 -3.91 2.56
C ILE A 47 -3.11 -4.38 1.45
N CYS A 48 -2.81 -5.67 1.42
CA CYS A 48 -1.91 -6.28 0.45
C CYS A 48 -2.66 -7.32 -0.38
N GLY A 49 -2.39 -7.33 -1.67
CA GLY A 49 -3.05 -8.25 -2.56
C GLY A 49 -2.33 -8.41 -3.89
N ARG A 50 -3.06 -8.91 -4.88
CA ARG A 50 -2.51 -9.09 -6.21
C ARG A 50 -2.20 -7.74 -6.85
N PRO A 51 -1.14 -7.65 -7.66
CA PRO A 51 -0.88 -6.43 -8.42
C PRO A 51 -2.08 -6.03 -9.27
N VAL A 52 -2.41 -4.75 -9.27
CA VAL A 52 -3.48 -4.22 -10.11
C VAL A 52 -3.10 -4.34 -11.58
N SER A 53 -1.82 -4.13 -11.88
CA SER A 53 -1.30 -4.35 -13.23
C SER A 53 -1.17 -5.84 -13.51
N ARG A 54 -1.90 -6.33 -14.50
CA ARG A 54 -1.83 -7.74 -14.90
C ARG A 54 -0.42 -8.14 -15.38
N TYR A 55 0.36 -7.18 -15.85
CA TYR A 55 1.72 -7.44 -16.31
C TYR A 55 2.69 -7.74 -15.17
N LEU A 56 2.34 -7.32 -13.96
CA LEU A 56 3.14 -7.56 -12.77
C LEU A 56 2.59 -8.69 -11.92
N ASP A 57 1.40 -9.21 -12.26
CA ASP A 57 0.73 -10.26 -11.51
C ASP A 57 1.23 -11.64 -11.98
N ASP A 58 2.44 -11.97 -11.54
CA ASP A 58 3.14 -13.20 -11.93
C ASP A 58 3.02 -14.33 -10.89
N GLY A 59 2.19 -14.15 -9.88
CA GLY A 59 2.03 -15.10 -8.78
C GLY A 59 3.12 -15.04 -7.72
N LYS A 60 4.15 -14.24 -7.94
CA LYS A 60 5.31 -14.09 -7.04
C LYS A 60 5.53 -12.66 -6.58
N THR A 61 4.69 -11.74 -7.03
CA THR A 61 4.74 -10.33 -6.68
C THR A 61 3.49 -9.99 -5.89
N LEU A 62 3.68 -9.36 -4.74
CA LEU A 62 2.60 -8.81 -3.92
C LEU A 62 2.57 -7.30 -4.07
N GLU A 63 1.40 -6.72 -4.07
CA GLU A 63 1.27 -5.27 -4.06
C GLU A 63 0.66 -4.81 -2.73
N ILE A 64 1.23 -3.76 -2.14
CA ILE A 64 0.57 -3.03 -1.07
C ILE A 64 -0.42 -2.10 -1.76
N ASN A 65 -1.70 -2.51 -1.77
CA ASN A 65 -2.75 -1.80 -2.49
C ASN A 65 -3.16 -0.51 -1.77
N ARG A 66 -3.11 -0.54 -0.44
CA ARG A 66 -3.40 0.62 0.42
C ARG A 66 -2.50 0.59 1.63
N LEU A 67 -1.98 1.73 1.99
CA LEU A 67 -1.30 1.92 3.27
C LEU A 67 -1.68 3.31 3.78
N CYS A 68 -2.21 3.34 4.99
CA CYS A 68 -2.81 4.54 5.55
C CYS A 68 -2.50 4.61 7.03
N THR A 69 -2.07 5.77 7.49
CA THR A 69 -1.78 6.00 8.91
C THR A 69 -2.41 7.31 9.36
N ASP A 70 -2.53 7.48 10.66
CA ASP A 70 -2.99 8.74 11.24
C ASP A 70 -1.87 9.74 11.48
N GLY A 71 -0.66 9.45 10.96
CA GLY A 71 0.53 10.27 11.17
C GLY A 71 1.38 9.83 12.35
N TYR A 72 1.03 8.72 13.01
CA TYR A 72 1.83 8.20 14.12
C TYR A 72 3.27 7.97 13.68
N ARG A 73 4.21 8.33 14.55
CA ARG A 73 5.64 8.30 14.25
C ARG A 73 6.11 6.92 13.78
N ASN A 74 6.79 6.90 12.65
CA ASN A 74 7.35 5.70 12.02
C ASN A 74 6.29 4.64 11.62
N ALA A 75 5.00 4.99 11.64
CA ALA A 75 3.94 4.04 11.31
C ALA A 75 4.07 3.52 9.88
N CYS A 76 4.33 4.40 8.92
CA CYS A 76 4.47 3.99 7.53
C CYS A 76 5.62 3.00 7.34
N SER A 77 6.82 3.34 7.83
CA SER A 77 7.99 2.46 7.68
C SER A 77 7.81 1.13 8.39
N ARG A 78 7.15 1.15 9.54
CA ARG A 78 6.86 -0.11 10.27
C ARG A 78 5.89 -0.99 9.51
N LEU A 79 4.86 -0.40 8.91
CA LEU A 79 3.90 -1.15 8.10
C LEU A 79 4.54 -1.68 6.81
N TYR A 80 5.35 -0.88 6.12
CA TYR A 80 6.08 -1.36 4.95
C TYR A 80 6.99 -2.53 5.31
N GLY A 81 7.73 -2.43 6.40
CA GLY A 81 8.60 -3.51 6.86
C GLY A 81 7.84 -4.76 7.22
N ALA A 82 6.72 -4.63 7.93
CA ALA A 82 5.87 -5.76 8.29
C ALA A 82 5.29 -6.46 7.07
N CYS A 83 4.78 -5.69 6.11
CA CYS A 83 4.25 -6.24 4.86
C CYS A 83 5.31 -7.05 4.11
N ALA A 84 6.54 -6.53 4.05
CA ALA A 84 7.64 -7.21 3.38
C ALA A 84 8.00 -8.53 4.07
N ARG A 85 8.06 -8.54 5.40
CA ARG A 85 8.35 -9.76 6.17
C ARG A 85 7.27 -10.82 5.99
N ILE A 86 6.00 -10.40 6.03
CA ILE A 86 4.87 -11.32 5.82
C ILE A 86 4.90 -11.86 4.39
N ALA A 87 5.10 -11.00 3.41
CA ALA A 87 5.17 -11.40 2.01
C ALA A 87 6.28 -12.44 1.78
N LYS A 88 7.44 -12.21 2.36
CA LYS A 88 8.56 -13.16 2.27
C LYS A 88 8.19 -14.52 2.85
N GLU A 89 7.58 -14.52 4.02
CA GLU A 89 7.14 -15.76 4.67
C GLU A 89 6.08 -16.49 3.85
N MET A 90 5.25 -15.78 3.12
CA MET A 90 4.24 -16.37 2.23
C MET A 90 4.82 -16.89 0.92
N GLY A 91 6.10 -16.68 0.66
CA GLY A 91 6.77 -17.18 -0.54
C GLY A 91 6.82 -16.20 -1.71
N TYR A 92 6.40 -14.96 -1.53
CA TYR A 92 6.55 -13.94 -2.56
C TYR A 92 8.01 -13.61 -2.77
N ARG A 93 8.39 -13.26 -4.00
CA ARG A 93 9.76 -12.90 -4.35
C ARG A 93 10.00 -11.40 -4.35
N LYS A 94 8.94 -10.62 -4.54
CA LYS A 94 9.03 -9.16 -4.43
C LYS A 94 7.72 -8.55 -4.01
N ILE A 95 7.81 -7.36 -3.47
CA ILE A 95 6.66 -6.56 -3.04
C ILE A 95 6.78 -5.20 -3.69
N ILE A 96 5.67 -4.71 -4.21
CA ILE A 96 5.60 -3.41 -4.88
C ILE A 96 4.56 -2.52 -4.24
N THR A 97 4.73 -1.22 -4.40
CA THR A 97 3.74 -0.23 -4.02
C THR A 97 3.91 1.02 -4.85
N TYR A 98 2.90 1.88 -4.84
CA TYR A 98 2.90 3.14 -5.58
C TYR A 98 2.61 4.28 -4.63
N ILE A 99 3.31 5.40 -4.83
CA ILE A 99 3.02 6.66 -4.15
C ILE A 99 2.93 7.75 -5.22
N LEU A 100 2.35 8.90 -4.84
CA LEU A 100 2.30 10.04 -5.73
C LEU A 100 3.70 10.58 -5.99
N GLU A 101 3.94 11.09 -7.19
CA GLU A 101 5.24 11.62 -7.59
C GLU A 101 5.69 12.75 -6.67
N SER A 102 4.75 13.53 -6.13
CA SER A 102 5.03 14.60 -5.19
C SER A 102 5.53 14.11 -3.82
N GLU A 103 5.32 12.83 -3.50
CA GLU A 103 5.76 12.25 -2.25
C GLU A 103 7.23 11.81 -2.36
N ASN A 104 8.01 12.04 -1.31
CA ASN A 104 9.46 11.79 -1.35
C ASN A 104 9.88 10.35 -1.11
N GLY A 105 8.96 9.48 -0.67
CA GLY A 105 9.26 8.08 -0.43
C GLY A 105 10.19 7.80 0.74
N ALA A 106 10.30 8.72 1.69
CA ALA A 106 11.23 8.55 2.82
C ALA A 106 10.98 7.27 3.60
N SER A 107 9.72 6.93 3.87
CA SER A 107 9.37 5.71 4.59
C SER A 107 9.69 4.45 3.79
N LEU A 108 9.56 4.52 2.48
CA LEU A 108 9.91 3.41 1.59
C LEU A 108 11.42 3.20 1.55
N LYS A 109 12.19 4.28 1.44
CA LYS A 109 13.66 4.20 1.51
C LYS A 109 14.13 3.61 2.84
N ALA A 110 13.51 4.05 3.94
CA ALA A 110 13.82 3.53 5.27
C ALA A 110 13.53 2.04 5.41
N SER A 111 12.61 1.52 4.59
CA SER A 111 12.24 0.10 4.58
C SER A 111 12.95 -0.68 3.47
N ASN A 112 13.95 -0.07 2.83
CA ASN A 112 14.79 -0.66 1.78
C ASN A 112 14.03 -0.97 0.48
N PHE A 113 12.99 -0.21 0.20
CA PHE A 113 12.37 -0.20 -1.13
C PHE A 113 13.17 0.71 -2.06
N VAL A 114 13.17 0.36 -3.33
CA VAL A 114 13.87 1.12 -4.37
C VAL A 114 12.84 1.65 -5.36
N CYS A 115 12.99 2.91 -5.75
CA CYS A 115 12.13 3.53 -6.76
C CYS A 115 12.50 3.03 -8.15
N GLU A 116 11.49 2.50 -8.86
CA GLU A 116 11.66 2.04 -10.24
C GLU A 116 11.31 3.10 -11.28
N GLY A 117 10.90 4.29 -10.84
CA GLY A 117 10.55 5.38 -11.73
C GLY A 117 9.05 5.66 -11.75
N THR A 118 8.63 6.55 -12.65
CA THR A 118 7.24 6.93 -12.80
C THR A 118 6.42 5.83 -13.45
N ALA A 119 5.20 5.65 -12.96
CA ALA A 119 4.28 4.64 -13.47
C ALA A 119 2.85 5.11 -13.27
N GLY A 120 2.00 4.87 -14.24
CA GLY A 120 0.59 5.22 -14.16
C GLY A 120 0.32 6.72 -14.20
N GLY A 121 -0.87 7.12 -13.78
CA GLY A 121 -1.25 8.53 -13.73
C GLY A 121 -1.51 9.17 -15.07
N LYS A 122 -1.35 8.44 -16.18
CA LYS A 122 -1.64 8.97 -17.49
C LYS A 122 -3.14 9.12 -17.68
N ILE A 123 -3.55 10.29 -18.17
CA ILE A 123 -4.91 10.48 -18.62
C ILE A 123 -5.13 9.52 -19.78
N TRP A 124 -6.10 8.62 -19.64
CA TRP A 124 -6.49 7.77 -20.72
C TRP A 124 -7.10 8.63 -21.83
N THR A 125 -6.40 8.74 -22.93
CA THR A 125 -6.91 9.41 -24.12
C THR A 125 -7.80 8.50 -24.95
N GLY A 126 -8.03 7.27 -24.47
CA GLY A 126 -8.91 6.33 -25.13
C GLY A 126 -10.36 6.48 -24.70
N LYS A 127 -11.19 5.50 -25.06
CA LYS A 127 -12.64 5.49 -24.91
C LYS A 127 -13.15 5.53 -23.47
N ARG A 128 -12.29 5.52 -22.47
CA ARG A 128 -12.69 5.54 -21.05
C ARG A 128 -12.16 6.78 -20.37
N HIS A 129 -12.99 7.80 -20.36
CA HIS A 129 -12.80 8.88 -19.41
C HIS A 129 -13.31 8.41 -18.06
N ARG A 130 -12.38 8.21 -17.14
CA ARG A 130 -12.75 8.03 -15.75
C ARG A 130 -12.45 9.31 -15.01
N ASP A 131 -13.47 10.12 -14.91
CA ASP A 131 -13.48 11.17 -13.91
C ASP A 131 -14.06 10.56 -12.65
N ASN A 132 -13.19 9.94 -11.86
CA ASN A 132 -13.60 9.25 -10.65
C ASN A 132 -13.03 9.89 -9.38
N GLY A 133 -12.59 11.15 -9.47
CA GLY A 133 -12.02 11.86 -8.34
C GLY A 133 -10.67 11.36 -7.88
N VAL A 134 -10.05 10.43 -8.62
CA VAL A 134 -8.71 9.95 -8.31
C VAL A 134 -7.71 10.99 -8.78
N PRO A 135 -6.70 11.33 -7.95
CA PRO A 135 -5.65 12.24 -8.37
C PRO A 135 -5.02 11.76 -9.67
N GLN A 136 -4.93 12.65 -10.66
CA GLN A 136 -4.33 12.34 -11.96
C GLN A 136 -2.82 12.56 -11.97
N GLU A 137 -2.25 12.80 -10.81
CA GLU A 137 -0.83 12.93 -10.66
C GLU A 137 -0.13 11.61 -10.99
N MET A 138 1.02 11.71 -11.63
CA MET A 138 1.87 10.55 -11.89
C MET A 138 2.27 9.91 -10.57
N LYS A 139 2.44 8.61 -10.61
CA LYS A 139 2.89 7.84 -9.45
C LYS A 139 4.30 7.32 -9.67
N THR A 140 5.00 7.07 -8.58
CA THR A 140 6.26 6.34 -8.61
C THR A 140 6.02 4.94 -8.07
N ARG A 141 6.63 3.96 -8.75
CA ARG A 141 6.57 2.57 -8.32
C ARG A 141 7.82 2.24 -7.53
N TRP A 142 7.62 1.61 -6.40
CA TRP A 142 8.69 1.18 -5.51
C TRP A 142 8.65 -0.33 -5.35
N VAL A 143 9.82 -0.94 -5.30
CA VAL A 143 9.95 -2.39 -5.23
C VAL A 143 10.96 -2.76 -4.15
N LYS A 144 10.70 -3.89 -3.51
CA LYS A 144 11.67 -4.55 -2.64
C LYS A 144 11.76 -6.01 -3.01
N GLU A 145 12.97 -6.47 -3.30
CA GLU A 145 13.25 -7.90 -3.49
C GLU A 145 13.23 -8.60 -2.13
N LEU A 146 12.63 -9.77 -2.09
CA LEU A 146 12.43 -10.51 -0.84
C LEU A 146 13.32 -11.75 -0.73
#